data_9ea705982f4c04fd88a7409ed36ce550
#
_entry.id   9ea705982f4c04fd88a7409ed36ce550
#
_cell.length_a   1.000
_cell.length_b   1.000
_cell.length_c   1.000
_cell.angle_alpha   90.00
_cell.angle_beta   90.00
_cell.angle_gamma   90.00
#
_symmetry.space_group_name_H-M   'P 1'
#
loop_
_entity.id
_entity.type
_entity.pdbx_description
1 polymer ?
#
loop_
_entity_poly.entity_id
_entity_poly.type
_entity_poly.pdbx_seq_one_letter_code
_entity_poly.pdbx_strand_id
1 'polypeptide(L)'
;TDNRFLLVRKESSERVSDKIGLELEVIDNYNGKRRDVKSLSGGEAFKAALSLALGLSDVIQSYSGGIVVDTMFIDEGFGSLDTESREQAINTLNQLTDNHKLIGIISHVTELKERIDKNVIVTKSTEGSKITVES
;
A
#
# COMPACT_ATOMS: atom_id res chain seq x y z
N THR A 1 -10.85 0.04 -4.63
CA THR A 1 -10.35 0.36 -5.98
C THR A 1 -11.50 0.14 -6.95
N ASP A 2 -11.88 1.16 -7.69
CA ASP A 2 -13.00 1.16 -8.67
C ASP A 2 -12.76 0.22 -9.87
N ASN A 3 -12.12 -0.91 -9.67
CA ASN A 3 -11.75 -1.89 -10.71
C ASN A 3 -11.10 -1.28 -11.98
N ARG A 4 -10.57 -0.06 -11.88
CA ARG A 4 -9.95 0.63 -13.01
C ARG A 4 -8.68 -0.07 -13.46
N PHE A 5 -7.85 -0.51 -12.51
CA PHE A 5 -6.56 -1.11 -12.81
C PHE A 5 -6.52 -2.57 -12.34
N LEU A 6 -6.04 -3.45 -13.21
CA LEU A 6 -5.71 -4.82 -12.90
C LEU A 6 -4.19 -5.01 -13.01
N LEU A 7 -3.55 -5.42 -11.92
CA LEU A 7 -2.14 -5.82 -11.93
C LEU A 7 -2.02 -7.23 -12.51
N VAL A 8 -1.15 -7.39 -13.49
CA VAL A 8 -0.85 -8.67 -14.13
C VAL A 8 0.66 -8.87 -14.19
N ARG A 9 1.08 -10.12 -14.15
CA ARG A 9 2.46 -10.46 -14.44
C ARG A 9 2.72 -10.27 -15.93
N LYS A 10 3.81 -9.59 -16.28
CA LYS A 10 4.26 -9.48 -17.66
C LYS A 10 4.64 -10.85 -18.18
N GLU A 11 4.02 -11.28 -19.27
CA GLU A 11 4.44 -12.47 -19.98
C GLU A 11 5.76 -12.16 -20.69
N SER A 12 6.83 -12.84 -20.29
CA SER A 12 8.15 -12.64 -20.88
C SER A 12 8.12 -12.97 -22.37
N SER A 13 8.26 -11.97 -23.24
CA SER A 13 8.65 -12.21 -24.62
C SER A 13 10.10 -12.68 -24.65
N GLU A 14 10.32 -13.93 -24.97
CA GLU A 14 11.48 -14.61 -25.59
C GLU A 14 12.87 -13.94 -25.55
N ARG A 15 13.35 -13.42 -24.43
CA ARG A 15 14.78 -13.20 -24.24
C ARG A 15 15.26 -13.80 -22.93
N VAL A 16 15.82 -14.99 -23.05
CA VAL A 16 16.29 -15.88 -21.96
C VAL A 16 17.52 -15.32 -21.20
N SER A 17 17.88 -14.06 -21.26
CA SER A 17 19.15 -13.60 -20.71
C SER A 17 19.11 -12.54 -19.60
N ASP A 18 17.97 -12.03 -19.18
CA ASP A 18 17.96 -11.02 -18.11
C ASP A 18 17.10 -11.45 -16.92
N LYS A 19 17.78 -11.45 -15.78
CA LYS A 19 17.33 -11.59 -14.38
C LYS A 19 15.83 -11.84 -14.23
N ILE A 20 15.48 -13.06 -13.86
CA ILE A 20 14.13 -13.51 -13.51
C ILE A 20 13.64 -12.65 -12.33
N GLY A 21 12.98 -11.53 -12.65
CA GLY A 21 12.31 -10.65 -11.69
C GLY A 21 10.80 -10.77 -11.84
N LEU A 22 10.07 -10.32 -10.84
CA LEU A 22 8.63 -10.13 -10.94
C LEU A 22 8.37 -8.83 -11.70
N GLU A 23 8.26 -8.94 -13.04
CA GLU A 23 7.83 -7.80 -13.87
C GLU A 23 6.30 -7.74 -13.88
N LEU A 24 5.77 -6.55 -13.56
CA LEU A 24 4.35 -6.28 -13.50
C LEU A 24 3.94 -5.29 -14.58
N GLU A 25 2.76 -5.51 -15.12
CA GLU A 25 2.02 -4.60 -16.00
C GLU A 25 0.68 -4.26 -15.38
N VAL A 26 0.11 -3.16 -15.82
CA VAL A 26 -1.22 -2.73 -15.45
C VAL A 26 -2.12 -2.76 -16.68
N ILE A 27 -3.27 -3.38 -16.54
CA ILE A 27 -4.36 -3.27 -17.50
C ILE A 27 -5.30 -2.17 -17.02
N ASP A 28 -5.45 -1.11 -17.82
CA ASP A 28 -6.43 -0.06 -17.56
C ASP A 28 -7.78 -0.50 -18.15
N ASN A 29 -8.73 -0.85 -17.29
CA ASN A 29 -10.03 -1.36 -17.67
C ASN A 29 -10.93 -0.34 -18.39
N TYR A 30 -10.59 0.97 -18.35
CA TYR A 30 -11.34 1.99 -19.10
C TYR A 30 -11.01 1.97 -20.60
N ASN A 31 -9.80 1.61 -20.95
CA ASN A 31 -9.35 1.64 -22.36
C ASN A 31 -8.80 0.30 -22.86
N GLY A 32 -8.73 -0.72 -21.98
CA GLY A 32 -8.23 -2.06 -22.29
C GLY A 32 -6.72 -2.13 -22.58
N LYS A 33 -5.98 -1.03 -22.36
CA LYS A 33 -4.54 -0.97 -22.69
C LYS A 33 -3.69 -1.51 -21.55
N ARG A 34 -2.67 -2.28 -21.91
CA ARG A 34 -1.58 -2.68 -21.01
C ARG A 34 -0.51 -1.58 -21.00
N ARG A 35 0.02 -1.28 -19.83
CA ARG A 35 1.14 -0.36 -19.64
C ARG A 35 2.04 -0.80 -18.50
N ASP A 36 3.31 -0.41 -18.57
CA ASP A 36 4.27 -0.68 -17.52
C ASP A 36 3.85 0.01 -16.21
N VAL A 37 4.02 -0.66 -15.07
CA VAL A 37 3.72 -0.07 -13.73
C VAL A 37 4.49 1.23 -13.47
N LYS A 38 5.66 1.41 -14.10
CA LYS A 38 6.44 2.66 -14.02
C LYS A 38 5.74 3.87 -14.64
N SER A 39 4.72 3.64 -15.46
CA SER A 39 3.91 4.72 -16.07
C SER A 39 2.78 5.21 -15.17
N LEU A 40 2.57 4.59 -14.02
CA LEU A 40 1.58 5.00 -13.04
C LEU A 40 1.98 6.32 -12.37
N SER A 41 0.99 7.18 -12.09
CA SER A 41 1.19 8.33 -11.22
C SER A 41 1.53 7.85 -9.79
N GLY A 42 2.08 8.74 -8.95
CA GLY A 42 2.42 8.39 -7.57
C GLY A 42 1.23 7.80 -6.79
N GLY A 43 0.04 8.39 -6.93
CA GLY A 43 -1.17 7.89 -6.30
C GLY A 43 -1.64 6.54 -6.85
N GLU A 44 -1.60 6.35 -8.17
CA GLU A 44 -1.91 5.08 -8.82
C GLU A 44 -0.92 3.98 -8.40
N ALA A 45 0.37 4.31 -8.36
CA ALA A 45 1.43 3.38 -7.93
C ALA A 45 1.25 2.97 -6.46
N PHE A 46 0.91 3.90 -5.58
CA PHE A 46 0.63 3.59 -4.17
C PHE A 46 -0.57 2.65 -4.03
N LYS A 47 -1.69 2.92 -4.72
CA LYS A 47 -2.86 2.03 -4.70
C LYS A 47 -2.53 0.63 -5.23
N ALA A 48 -1.74 0.55 -6.30
CA ALA A 48 -1.30 -0.72 -6.87
C ALA A 48 -0.41 -1.51 -5.90
N ALA A 49 0.56 -0.84 -5.27
CA ALA A 49 1.47 -1.45 -4.28
C ALA A 49 0.70 -1.94 -3.04
N LEU A 50 -0.23 -1.14 -2.51
CA LEU A 50 -1.07 -1.52 -1.39
C LEU A 50 -1.93 -2.74 -1.72
N SER A 51 -2.59 -2.76 -2.88
CA SER A 51 -3.40 -3.90 -3.32
C SER A 51 -2.57 -5.18 -3.47
N LEU A 52 -1.35 -5.06 -4.01
CA LEU A 52 -0.42 -6.19 -4.14
C LEU A 52 0.01 -6.72 -2.78
N ALA A 53 0.38 -5.84 -1.85
CA ALA A 53 0.80 -6.22 -0.50
C ALA A 53 -0.32 -6.95 0.26
N LEU A 54 -1.55 -6.46 0.14
CA LEU A 54 -2.73 -7.09 0.75
C LEU A 54 -3.00 -8.47 0.13
N GLY A 55 -3.01 -8.57 -1.20
CA GLY A 55 -3.20 -9.85 -1.88
C GLY A 55 -2.10 -10.86 -1.55
N LEU A 56 -0.85 -10.42 -1.43
CA LEU A 56 0.26 -11.27 -1.02
C LEU A 56 0.10 -11.76 0.43
N SER A 57 -0.32 -10.87 1.34
CA SER A 57 -0.63 -11.23 2.72
C SER A 57 -1.68 -12.35 2.79
N ASP A 58 -2.75 -12.24 2.02
CA ASP A 58 -3.82 -13.23 2.00
C ASP A 58 -3.35 -14.58 1.42
N VAL A 59 -2.53 -14.53 0.36
CA VAL A 59 -1.92 -15.73 -0.23
C VAL A 59 -0.99 -16.43 0.76
N ILE A 60 -0.10 -15.69 1.44
CA ILE A 60 0.80 -16.25 2.45
C ILE A 60 0.00 -16.94 3.56
N GLN A 61 -1.05 -16.32 4.07
CA GLN A 61 -1.90 -16.93 5.10
C GLN A 61 -2.56 -18.22 4.60
N SER A 62 -3.01 -18.26 3.35
CA SER A 62 -3.67 -19.45 2.78
C SER A 62 -2.72 -20.64 2.61
N TYR A 63 -1.44 -20.39 2.30
CA TYR A 63 -0.46 -21.44 2.05
C TYR A 63 0.32 -21.89 3.29
N SER A 64 0.45 -21.04 4.29
CA SER A 64 1.41 -21.28 5.41
C SER A 64 0.83 -22.05 6.59
N GLY A 65 -0.38 -22.60 6.49
CA GLY A 65 -0.93 -23.59 7.45
C GLY A 65 -0.89 -23.19 8.94
N GLY A 66 -0.87 -21.89 9.25
CA GLY A 66 -0.81 -21.40 10.63
C GLY A 66 -0.05 -20.10 10.85
N ILE A 67 0.64 -19.56 9.85
CA ILE A 67 1.23 -18.22 9.94
C ILE A 67 0.13 -17.21 9.64
N VAL A 68 -0.23 -16.42 10.64
CA VAL A 68 -1.17 -15.29 10.50
C VAL A 68 -0.35 -14.03 10.32
N VAL A 69 -0.51 -13.33 9.18
CA VAL A 69 0.05 -12.00 8.96
C VAL A 69 -1.00 -10.99 9.40
N ASP A 70 -0.98 -10.66 10.67
CA ASP A 70 -1.94 -9.78 11.32
C ASP A 70 -1.43 -8.35 11.50
N THR A 71 -0.16 -8.09 11.20
CA THR A 71 0.47 -6.78 11.34
C THR A 71 1.09 -6.33 10.02
N MET A 72 0.82 -5.09 9.63
CA MET A 72 1.36 -4.44 8.44
C MET A 72 1.85 -3.03 8.77
N PHE A 73 3.02 -2.65 8.25
CA PHE A 73 3.48 -1.27 8.30
C PHE A 73 3.53 -0.68 6.91
N ILE A 74 2.97 0.52 6.78
CA ILE A 74 2.98 1.32 5.55
C ILE A 74 3.86 2.54 5.82
N ASP A 75 4.98 2.61 5.12
CA ASP A 75 5.94 3.69 5.26
C ASP A 75 5.77 4.67 4.11
N GLU A 76 5.28 5.87 4.42
CA GLU A 76 4.96 6.94 3.48
C GLU A 76 3.92 6.55 2.40
N GLY A 77 3.83 7.32 1.32
CA GLY A 77 2.97 7.08 0.14
C GLY A 77 1.66 7.89 0.13
N PHE A 78 1.10 8.23 1.28
CA PHE A 78 -0.16 8.98 1.36
C PHE A 78 -0.04 10.43 0.87
N GLY A 79 1.15 11.01 0.93
CA GLY A 79 1.42 12.36 0.41
C GLY A 79 1.28 12.49 -1.10
N SER A 80 1.39 11.39 -1.83
CA SER A 80 1.23 11.35 -3.30
C SER A 80 -0.22 11.21 -3.76
N LEU A 81 -1.16 11.00 -2.82
CA LEU A 81 -2.58 10.83 -3.09
C LEU A 81 -3.30 12.18 -3.10
N ASP A 82 -4.23 12.36 -4.03
CA ASP A 82 -5.27 13.38 -3.90
C ASP A 82 -6.21 13.06 -2.73
N THR A 83 -7.01 14.03 -2.32
CA THR A 83 -7.89 13.92 -1.14
C THR A 83 -8.85 12.73 -1.24
N GLU A 84 -9.49 12.53 -2.38
CA GLU A 84 -10.46 11.45 -2.59
C GLU A 84 -9.77 10.07 -2.53
N SER A 85 -8.62 9.93 -3.20
CA SER A 85 -7.83 8.70 -3.18
C SER A 85 -7.30 8.37 -1.79
N ARG A 86 -6.94 9.39 -1.01
CA ARG A 86 -6.49 9.25 0.38
C ARG A 86 -7.62 8.74 1.27
N GLU A 87 -8.81 9.31 1.15
CA GLU A 87 -9.99 8.85 1.89
C GLU A 87 -10.34 7.39 1.55
N GLN A 88 -10.34 7.03 0.29
CA GLN A 88 -10.56 5.65 -0.15
C GLN A 88 -9.53 4.68 0.43
N ALA A 89 -8.26 5.07 0.46
CA ALA A 89 -7.18 4.25 1.03
C ALA A 89 -7.38 4.05 2.55
N ILE A 90 -7.68 5.12 3.29
CA ILE A 90 -7.95 5.06 4.74
C ILE A 90 -9.15 4.16 5.03
N ASN A 91 -10.25 4.32 4.30
CA ASN A 91 -11.45 3.49 4.48
C ASN A 91 -11.15 2.01 4.22
N THR A 92 -10.34 1.70 3.20
CA THR A 92 -9.90 0.32 2.93
C THR A 92 -9.06 -0.23 4.08
N LEU A 93 -8.14 0.55 4.64
CA LEU A 93 -7.30 0.13 5.76
C LEU A 93 -8.13 -0.06 7.04
N ASN A 94 -9.10 0.80 7.30
CA ASN A 94 -10.01 0.65 8.45
C ASN A 94 -10.81 -0.66 8.36
N GLN A 95 -11.34 -1.01 7.18
CA GLN A 95 -12.01 -2.29 6.99
C GLN A 95 -11.11 -3.50 7.26
N LEU A 96 -9.81 -3.38 7.05
CA LEU A 96 -8.85 -4.44 7.35
C LEU A 96 -8.55 -4.55 8.83
N THR A 97 -8.52 -3.41 9.56
CA THR A 97 -8.35 -3.42 11.02
C THR A 97 -9.55 -4.04 11.73
N ASP A 98 -10.76 -3.85 11.21
CA ASP A 98 -11.97 -4.51 11.73
C ASP A 98 -11.89 -6.04 11.63
N ASN A 99 -11.10 -6.56 10.72
CA ASN A 99 -10.79 -7.99 10.57
C ASN A 99 -9.57 -8.46 11.41
N HIS A 100 -9.28 -7.78 12.50
CA HIS A 100 -8.19 -8.09 13.44
C HIS A 100 -6.76 -7.89 12.91
N LYS A 101 -6.57 -7.12 11.85
CA LYS A 101 -5.23 -6.72 11.39
C LYS A 101 -4.77 -5.43 12.09
N LEU A 102 -3.56 -5.41 12.60
CA LEU A 102 -2.92 -4.20 13.11
C LEU A 102 -2.19 -3.49 11.95
N ILE A 103 -2.57 -2.26 11.66
CA ILE A 103 -1.95 -1.47 10.59
C ILE A 103 -1.26 -0.26 11.20
N GLY A 104 0.06 -0.20 11.07
CA GLY A 104 0.86 0.98 11.41
C GLY A 104 1.13 1.81 10.17
N ILE A 105 0.93 3.13 10.26
CA ILE A 105 1.21 4.07 9.17
C ILE A 105 2.27 5.05 9.64
N ILE A 106 3.35 5.17 8.88
CA ILE A 106 4.38 6.18 9.06
C ILE A 106 4.14 7.26 8.01
N SER A 107 3.84 8.48 8.43
CA SER A 107 3.55 9.57 7.50
C SER A 107 3.76 10.94 8.13
N HIS A 108 4.04 11.92 7.28
CA HIS A 108 4.08 13.34 7.66
C HIS A 108 2.79 14.10 7.29
N VAL A 109 1.78 13.40 6.76
CA VAL A 109 0.51 13.99 6.32
C VAL A 109 -0.37 14.28 7.53
N THR A 110 -0.65 15.56 7.79
CA THR A 110 -1.40 16.00 8.98
C THR A 110 -2.82 15.47 9.02
N GLU A 111 -3.50 15.36 7.87
CA GLU A 111 -4.87 14.87 7.80
C GLU A 111 -5.01 13.41 8.25
N LEU A 112 -3.95 12.61 8.17
CA LEU A 112 -3.96 11.24 8.70
C LEU A 112 -4.05 11.23 10.22
N LYS A 113 -3.39 12.18 10.90
CA LYS A 113 -3.42 12.30 12.35
C LYS A 113 -4.84 12.51 12.87
N GLU A 114 -5.67 13.25 12.13
CA GLU A 114 -7.06 13.57 12.51
C GLU A 114 -8.02 12.39 12.28
N ARG A 115 -7.61 11.42 11.44
CA ARG A 115 -8.44 10.28 11.05
C ARG A 115 -8.09 8.98 11.75
N ILE A 116 -6.98 8.95 12.48
CA ILE A 116 -6.47 7.77 13.17
C ILE A 116 -6.47 8.03 14.67
N ASP A 117 -7.19 7.22 15.43
CA ASP A 117 -7.41 7.45 16.86
C ASP A 117 -6.13 7.33 17.71
N LYS A 118 -5.19 6.47 17.30
CA LYS A 118 -3.96 6.22 18.06
C LYS A 118 -2.74 6.71 17.29
N ASN A 119 -2.05 7.69 17.86
CA ASN A 119 -0.91 8.32 17.23
C ASN A 119 0.36 8.19 18.09
N VAL A 120 1.48 7.90 17.44
CA VAL A 120 2.82 7.98 18.00
C VAL A 120 3.52 9.17 17.34
N ILE A 121 3.71 10.24 18.11
CA ILE A 121 4.31 11.48 17.63
C ILE A 121 5.79 11.48 17.99
N VAL A 122 6.65 11.62 16.97
CA VAL A 122 8.08 11.76 17.13
C VAL A 122 8.48 13.22 16.89
N THR A 123 8.97 13.88 17.93
CA THR A 123 9.41 15.28 17.86
C THR A 123 10.93 15.34 18.00
N LYS A 124 11.59 15.98 17.04
CA LYS A 124 13.04 16.22 17.09
C LYS A 124 13.36 17.45 17.95
N SER A 125 14.32 17.34 18.85
CA SER A 125 14.85 18.45 19.65
C SER A 125 16.37 18.49 19.55
N THR A 126 16.98 19.56 20.11
CA THR A 126 18.45 19.71 20.23
C THR A 126 19.09 18.66 21.13
N GLU A 127 18.33 18.06 22.02
CA GLU A 127 18.76 17.02 22.96
C GLU A 127 18.46 15.60 22.52
N GLY A 128 17.89 15.44 21.29
CA GLY A 128 17.50 14.16 20.72
C GLY A 128 16.03 14.14 20.31
N SER A 129 15.49 12.95 20.05
CA SER A 129 14.09 12.78 19.67
C SER A 129 13.24 12.37 20.88
N LYS A 130 12.05 12.97 20.99
CA LYS A 130 11.03 12.64 21.99
C LYS A 130 9.85 11.94 21.35
N ILE A 131 9.32 10.93 22.02
CA ILE A 131 8.13 10.19 21.60
C ILE A 131 6.97 10.53 22.54
N THR A 132 5.81 10.82 21.98
CA THR A 132 4.54 11.01 22.70
C THR A 132 3.49 10.12 22.07
N VAL A 133 2.70 9.44 22.89
CA VAL A 133 1.55 8.63 22.43
C VAL A 133 0.27 9.39 22.74
N GLU A 134 -0.56 9.58 21.73
CA GLU A 134 -1.89 10.19 21.84
C GLU A 134 -2.95 9.12 21.47
N SER A 135 -4.04 9.11 22.23
CA SER A 135 -5.18 8.21 22.02
C SER A 135 -6.49 8.94 22.29
#